data_8eb2124afa031b47736fc5f690da10aa
#
_entry.id   8eb2124afa031b47736fc5f690da10aa
#
_cell.length_a   1.000
_cell.length_b   1.000
_cell.length_c   1.000
_cell.angle_alpha   90.00
_cell.angle_beta   90.00
_cell.angle_gamma   90.00
#
_symmetry.space_group_name_H-M   'P 1'
#
loop_
_entity.id
_entity.type
_entity.pdbx_description
1 polymer ?
#
loop_
_entity_poly.entity_id
_entity_poly.type
_entity_poly.pdbx_seq_one_letter_code
_entity_poly.pdbx_strand_id
1 'polypeptide(L)'
;MGSEMCIRDSDGTAYHGWQRQPESISVQQVLEEKLSNLLGSDTTVIGCGRTDTGVHASAFYAHFEWEGEFGSRFANWEQACWKLNGMLPPDIGVRRIFEVGAQDHARFSAAERAYTYWVHTGKDPFLEGRSARVYEDLDLAAMNAASAMLVFQGEFDAFQKTGGGQKTTICDVRHAQWTVSYTHLTLPTSSQV
;
A
#
# COMPACT_ATOMS: atom_id res chain seq x y z
N MET A 1 3.74 -20.55 18.11
CA MET A 1 3.97 -19.83 16.84
C MET A 1 3.09 -18.60 16.88
N GLY A 2 3.70 -17.43 16.95
CA GLY A 2 2.99 -16.15 16.83
C GLY A 2 2.90 -15.77 15.36
N SER A 3 1.72 -15.36 14.90
CA SER A 3 1.54 -14.65 13.64
C SER A 3 1.45 -13.18 13.95
N GLU A 4 2.29 -12.38 13.31
CA GLU A 4 2.35 -10.93 13.49
C GLU A 4 1.90 -10.25 12.21
N MET A 5 1.21 -9.13 12.37
CA MET A 5 0.79 -8.28 11.26
C MET A 5 1.38 -6.89 11.41
N CYS A 6 1.88 -6.34 10.31
CA CYS A 6 2.30 -4.96 10.24
C CYS A 6 1.42 -4.17 9.28
N ILE A 7 1.18 -2.90 9.62
CA ILE A 7 0.56 -1.90 8.74
C ILE A 7 1.67 -0.99 8.25
N ARG A 8 1.83 -0.86 6.95
CA ARG A 8 2.86 -0.05 6.33
C ARG A 8 2.34 0.89 5.27
N ASP A 9 3.09 1.95 5.05
CA ASP A 9 2.95 2.86 3.91
C ASP A 9 4.22 2.81 3.07
N SER A 10 4.10 3.06 1.76
CA SER A 10 5.27 3.22 0.89
C SER A 10 4.99 4.18 -0.26
N ASP A 11 5.99 4.99 -0.57
CA ASP A 11 6.13 5.62 -1.87
C ASP A 11 6.73 4.59 -2.83
N GLY A 12 5.96 4.18 -3.82
CA GLY A 12 6.34 3.09 -4.75
C GLY A 12 7.24 3.54 -5.90
N THR A 13 7.56 4.82 -6.02
CA THR A 13 8.25 5.39 -7.18
C THR A 13 9.58 4.70 -7.49
N ALA A 14 10.34 4.31 -6.46
CA ALA A 14 11.65 3.66 -6.60
C ALA A 14 11.57 2.12 -6.68
N TYR A 15 10.36 1.53 -6.68
CA TYR A 15 10.17 0.09 -6.55
C TYR A 15 9.43 -0.52 -7.72
N HIS A 16 9.77 -1.77 -8.05
CA HIS A 16 9.08 -2.59 -9.04
C HIS A 16 7.89 -3.34 -8.41
N GLY A 17 7.06 -2.59 -7.67
CA GLY A 17 5.88 -3.07 -6.98
C GLY A 17 6.17 -3.73 -5.63
N TRP A 18 5.16 -4.45 -5.14
CA TRP A 18 5.25 -5.16 -3.87
C TRP A 18 6.12 -6.41 -3.94
N GLN A 19 5.81 -7.32 -4.86
CA GLN A 19 6.32 -8.68 -4.90
C GLN A 19 7.82 -8.74 -5.19
N ARG A 20 8.57 -9.51 -4.38
CA ARG A 20 9.99 -9.81 -4.62
C ARG A 20 10.21 -10.42 -5.99
N GLN A 21 11.23 -9.93 -6.70
CA GLN A 21 11.62 -10.35 -8.04
C GLN A 21 13.15 -10.51 -8.11
N PRO A 22 13.68 -11.39 -8.99
CA PRO A 22 15.12 -11.67 -9.03
C PRO A 22 15.98 -10.46 -9.42
N GLU A 23 15.51 -9.63 -10.36
CA GLU A 23 16.33 -8.59 -11.01
C GLU A 23 15.91 -7.16 -10.65
N SER A 24 14.96 -6.99 -9.72
CA SER A 24 14.39 -5.69 -9.43
C SER A 24 14.09 -5.52 -7.96
N ILE A 25 14.43 -4.36 -7.41
CA ILE A 25 14.12 -4.06 -6.01
C ILE A 25 12.61 -3.90 -5.82
N SER A 26 12.08 -4.53 -4.79
CA SER A 26 10.67 -4.47 -4.42
C SER A 26 10.50 -4.07 -2.95
N VAL A 27 9.32 -3.55 -2.60
CA VAL A 27 9.02 -3.17 -1.22
C VAL A 27 9.08 -4.38 -0.28
N GLN A 28 8.60 -5.55 -0.73
CA GLN A 28 8.66 -6.79 0.04
C GLN A 28 10.10 -7.17 0.37
N GLN A 29 11.00 -7.12 -0.60
CA GLN A 29 12.40 -7.45 -0.39
C GLN A 29 13.05 -6.57 0.67
N VAL A 30 12.87 -5.25 0.58
CA VAL A 30 13.44 -4.31 1.56
C VAL A 30 12.87 -4.56 2.95
N LEU A 31 11.56 -4.80 3.05
CA LEU A 31 10.92 -5.06 4.34
C LEU A 31 11.41 -6.38 4.95
N GLU A 32 11.51 -7.46 4.18
CA GLU A 32 12.04 -8.76 4.61
C GLU A 32 13.48 -8.65 5.11
N GLU A 33 14.36 -7.96 4.37
CA GLU A 33 15.76 -7.76 4.76
C GLU A 33 15.89 -7.02 6.10
N LYS A 34 15.10 -5.95 6.30
CA LYS A 34 15.15 -5.16 7.54
C LYS A 34 14.49 -5.88 8.71
N LEU A 35 13.38 -6.58 8.49
CA LEU A 35 12.76 -7.43 9.50
C LEU A 35 13.68 -8.57 9.91
N SER A 36 14.28 -9.30 8.97
CA SER A 36 15.22 -10.39 9.27
C SER A 36 16.40 -9.91 10.11
N ASN A 37 16.95 -8.74 9.80
CA ASN A 37 18.00 -8.12 10.58
C ASN A 37 17.55 -7.75 12.01
N LEU A 38 16.35 -7.19 12.16
CA LEU A 38 15.78 -6.82 13.45
C LEU A 38 15.48 -8.05 14.31
N LEU A 39 14.83 -9.05 13.72
CA LEU A 39 14.36 -10.26 14.40
C LEU A 39 15.50 -11.27 14.64
N GLY A 40 16.56 -11.22 13.80
CA GLY A 40 17.72 -12.10 13.86
C GLY A 40 17.48 -13.50 13.29
N SER A 41 16.46 -13.63 12.47
CA SER A 41 16.10 -14.84 11.73
C SER A 41 15.55 -14.47 10.38
N ASP A 42 15.73 -15.33 9.38
CA ASP A 42 15.12 -15.13 8.06
C ASP A 42 13.60 -15.04 8.18
N THR A 43 13.05 -13.93 7.73
CA THR A 43 11.64 -13.61 7.88
C THR A 43 11.02 -13.32 6.52
N THR A 44 10.05 -14.13 6.14
CA THR A 44 9.25 -13.93 4.93
C THR A 44 8.00 -13.13 5.27
N VAL A 45 7.64 -12.17 4.42
CA VAL A 45 6.50 -11.28 4.62
C VAL A 45 5.47 -11.51 3.53
N ILE A 46 4.22 -11.76 3.92
CA ILE A 46 3.10 -11.97 3.01
C ILE A 46 2.17 -10.74 3.05
N GLY A 47 2.04 -10.06 1.92
CA GLY A 47 1.20 -8.87 1.80
C GLY A 47 -0.27 -9.18 1.52
N CYS A 48 -1.14 -8.22 1.85
CA CYS A 48 -2.59 -8.31 1.59
C CYS A 48 -2.95 -8.30 0.10
N GLY A 49 -2.03 -7.91 -0.77
CA GLY A 49 -2.21 -7.86 -2.21
C GLY A 49 -0.88 -7.68 -2.93
N ARG A 50 -0.94 -7.50 -4.23
CA ARG A 50 0.20 -7.11 -5.07
C ARG A 50 -0.06 -5.72 -5.62
N THR A 51 0.97 -4.89 -5.64
CA THR A 51 0.98 -3.62 -6.34
C THR A 51 1.94 -3.71 -7.51
N ASP A 52 1.62 -3.06 -8.61
CA ASP A 52 2.50 -2.95 -9.77
C ASP A 52 3.61 -1.90 -9.53
N THR A 53 4.57 -1.82 -10.45
CA THR A 53 5.68 -0.86 -10.42
C THR A 53 5.18 0.57 -10.25
N GLY A 54 5.79 1.32 -9.35
CA GLY A 54 5.48 2.73 -9.09
C GLY A 54 4.23 2.98 -8.25
N VAL A 55 3.45 1.96 -7.90
CA VAL A 55 2.21 2.13 -7.12
C VAL A 55 2.53 2.41 -5.66
N HIS A 56 2.02 3.51 -5.14
CA HIS A 56 2.08 3.86 -3.72
C HIS A 56 1.07 3.02 -2.92
N ALA A 57 1.34 2.84 -1.65
CA ALA A 57 0.42 2.17 -0.75
C ALA A 57 0.29 2.93 0.57
N SER A 58 -0.94 3.03 1.05
CA SER A 58 -1.29 3.57 2.36
C SER A 58 -2.10 2.53 3.10
N ALA A 59 -1.76 2.28 4.37
CA ALA A 59 -2.39 1.25 5.20
C ALA A 59 -2.38 -0.16 4.56
N PHE A 60 -1.24 -0.55 3.99
CA PHE A 60 -1.05 -1.88 3.43
C PHE A 60 -0.72 -2.88 4.54
N TYR A 61 -1.50 -3.94 4.66
CA TYR A 61 -1.30 -4.98 5.65
C TYR A 61 -0.38 -6.07 5.12
N ALA A 62 0.55 -6.50 5.98
CA ALA A 62 1.40 -7.65 5.70
C ALA A 62 1.59 -8.46 6.98
N HIS A 63 1.69 -9.78 6.87
CA HIS A 63 1.95 -10.63 8.02
C HIS A 63 3.25 -11.43 7.84
N PHE A 64 3.84 -11.82 8.96
CA PHE A 64 5.01 -12.67 9.06
C PHE A 64 4.90 -13.54 10.31
N GLU A 65 5.72 -14.56 10.40
CA GLU A 65 5.82 -15.43 11.56
C GLU A 65 7.13 -15.17 12.29
N TRP A 66 7.06 -15.16 13.62
CA TRP A 66 8.23 -15.03 14.47
C TRP A 66 8.12 -15.95 15.69
N GLU A 67 9.17 -16.72 15.96
CA GLU A 67 9.24 -17.67 17.08
C GLU A 67 10.19 -17.20 18.20
N GLY A 68 10.66 -15.96 18.11
CA GLY A 68 11.56 -15.39 19.10
C GLY A 68 10.85 -14.91 20.36
N GLU A 69 11.64 -14.47 21.31
CA GLU A 69 11.16 -13.89 22.57
C GLU A 69 11.56 -12.42 22.68
N PHE A 70 10.70 -11.63 23.31
CA PHE A 70 11.05 -10.28 23.71
C PHE A 70 12.20 -10.29 24.72
N GLY A 71 13.07 -9.29 24.65
CA GLY A 71 14.19 -9.19 25.59
C GLY A 71 15.37 -8.37 25.06
N SER A 72 16.45 -9.04 24.66
CA SER A 72 17.73 -8.37 24.33
C SER A 72 17.66 -7.46 23.10
N ARG A 73 16.79 -7.72 22.13
CA ARG A 73 16.68 -6.94 20.90
C ARG A 73 15.66 -5.81 21.00
N PHE A 74 14.48 -6.08 21.54
CA PHE A 74 13.39 -5.12 21.78
C PHE A 74 12.45 -5.69 22.85
N ALA A 75 11.79 -4.79 23.60
CA ALA A 75 10.95 -5.16 24.72
C ALA A 75 9.49 -5.50 24.32
N ASN A 76 9.04 -4.99 23.20
CA ASN A 76 7.66 -5.14 22.68
C ASN A 76 7.60 -4.75 21.22
N TRP A 77 6.45 -4.97 20.57
CA TRP A 77 6.25 -4.63 19.15
C TRP A 77 6.29 -3.13 18.86
N GLU A 78 5.98 -2.25 19.81
CA GLU A 78 6.10 -0.81 19.63
C GLU A 78 7.58 -0.40 19.47
N GLN A 79 8.45 -0.91 20.33
CA GLN A 79 9.89 -0.68 20.22
C GLN A 79 10.48 -1.33 18.96
N ALA A 80 10.01 -2.52 18.58
CA ALA A 80 10.41 -3.18 17.34
C ALA A 80 10.02 -2.32 16.11
N CYS A 81 8.81 -1.78 16.09
CA CYS A 81 8.34 -0.89 15.04
C CYS A 81 9.19 0.38 14.93
N TRP A 82 9.52 1.00 16.06
CA TRP A 82 10.41 2.17 16.10
C TRP A 82 11.80 1.86 15.55
N LYS A 83 12.42 0.75 15.97
CA LYS A 83 13.74 0.31 15.47
C LYS A 83 13.69 -0.03 13.98
N LEU A 84 12.64 -0.73 13.53
CA LEU A 84 12.46 -1.09 12.13
C LEU A 84 12.40 0.18 11.24
N ASN A 85 11.63 1.18 11.65
CA ASN A 85 11.56 2.45 10.92
C ASN A 85 12.91 3.19 10.86
N GLY A 86 13.77 3.05 11.88
CA GLY A 86 15.14 3.57 11.83
C GLY A 86 16.07 2.84 10.85
N MET A 87 15.70 1.63 10.43
CA MET A 87 16.45 0.82 9.47
C MET A 87 15.89 0.88 8.06
N LEU A 88 14.61 1.22 7.91
CA LEU A 88 13.92 1.35 6.63
C LEU A 88 14.35 2.64 5.91
N PRO A 89 14.36 2.66 4.57
CA PRO A 89 14.54 3.88 3.80
C PRO A 89 13.34 4.84 3.99
N PRO A 90 13.50 6.14 3.71
CA PRO A 90 12.49 7.16 4.01
C PRO A 90 11.17 7.00 3.24
N ASP A 91 11.15 6.21 2.18
CA ASP A 91 10.00 5.92 1.33
C ASP A 91 9.18 4.69 1.77
N ILE A 92 9.61 4.00 2.83
CA ILE A 92 8.86 2.89 3.47
C ILE A 92 8.74 3.17 4.96
N GLY A 93 7.52 3.22 5.48
CA GLY A 93 7.24 3.39 6.89
C GLY A 93 6.29 2.32 7.43
N VAL A 94 6.60 1.75 8.59
CA VAL A 94 5.72 0.84 9.32
C VAL A 94 5.01 1.61 10.42
N ARG A 95 3.68 1.62 10.39
CA ARG A 95 2.86 2.34 11.39
C ARG A 95 2.73 1.55 12.68
N ARG A 96 2.57 0.24 12.56
CA ARG A 96 2.31 -0.63 13.71
C ARG A 96 2.67 -2.07 13.39
N ILE A 97 3.13 -2.81 14.42
CA ILE A 97 3.25 -4.28 14.43
C ILE A 97 2.40 -4.78 15.60
N PHE A 98 1.65 -5.85 15.42
CA PHE A 98 0.79 -6.45 16.43
C PHE A 98 0.57 -7.93 16.18
N GLU A 99 0.29 -8.67 17.25
CA GLU A 99 -0.05 -10.09 17.18
C GLU A 99 -1.44 -10.30 16.60
N VAL A 100 -1.60 -11.38 15.84
CA VAL A 100 -2.87 -11.81 15.26
C VAL A 100 -3.08 -13.29 15.51
N GLY A 101 -4.30 -13.77 15.32
CA GLY A 101 -4.61 -15.19 15.46
C GLY A 101 -3.89 -16.05 14.41
N ALA A 102 -3.59 -17.30 14.74
CA ALA A 102 -2.91 -18.24 13.83
C ALA A 102 -3.67 -18.50 12.51
N GLN A 103 -4.95 -18.15 12.44
CA GLN A 103 -5.77 -18.27 11.24
C GLN A 103 -5.86 -16.96 10.45
N ASP A 104 -5.34 -15.86 10.99
CA ASP A 104 -5.36 -14.56 10.31
C ASP A 104 -4.30 -14.50 9.23
N HIS A 105 -4.72 -14.05 8.06
CA HIS A 105 -3.86 -14.01 6.89
C HIS A 105 -4.07 -12.70 6.12
N ALA A 106 -3.05 -11.86 5.99
CA ALA A 106 -3.18 -10.53 5.39
C ALA A 106 -3.92 -10.53 4.05
N ARG A 107 -3.70 -11.54 3.22
CA ARG A 107 -4.33 -11.64 1.89
C ARG A 107 -5.77 -12.18 1.94
N PHE A 108 -6.03 -13.21 2.75
CA PHE A 108 -7.31 -13.94 2.72
C PHE A 108 -8.31 -13.39 3.73
N SER A 109 -7.86 -12.80 4.83
CA SER A 109 -8.70 -12.14 5.82
C SER A 109 -9.04 -10.68 5.46
N ALA A 110 -8.49 -10.14 4.36
CA ALA A 110 -8.80 -8.80 3.91
C ALA A 110 -10.26 -8.71 3.43
N ALA A 111 -11.07 -7.95 4.16
CA ALA A 111 -12.49 -7.77 3.84
C ALA A 111 -12.73 -6.79 2.68
N GLU A 112 -11.83 -5.81 2.51
CA GLU A 112 -11.97 -4.77 1.50
C GLU A 112 -10.59 -4.26 1.05
N ARG A 113 -10.53 -3.76 -0.18
CA ARG A 113 -9.38 -3.03 -0.74
C ARG A 113 -9.88 -1.78 -1.42
N ALA A 114 -9.28 -0.64 -1.08
CA ALA A 114 -9.58 0.64 -1.70
C ALA A 114 -8.40 1.09 -2.56
N TYR A 115 -8.72 1.76 -3.67
CA TYR A 115 -7.75 2.34 -4.57
C TYR A 115 -8.11 3.80 -4.83
N THR A 116 -7.12 4.68 -4.77
CA THR A 116 -7.29 6.10 -5.10
C THR A 116 -6.40 6.44 -6.28
N TYR A 117 -7.01 6.98 -7.32
CA TYR A 117 -6.32 7.47 -8.51
C TYR A 117 -6.33 9.00 -8.49
N TRP A 118 -5.14 9.57 -8.40
CA TRP A 118 -4.98 11.02 -8.45
C TRP A 118 -4.79 11.48 -9.90
N VAL A 119 -5.55 12.50 -10.29
CA VAL A 119 -5.50 13.09 -11.63
C VAL A 119 -5.42 14.60 -11.51
N HIS A 120 -4.61 15.25 -12.36
CA HIS A 120 -4.52 16.70 -12.42
C HIS A 120 -4.45 17.19 -13.88
N THR A 121 -4.89 18.42 -14.15
CA THR A 121 -4.94 18.98 -15.49
C THR A 121 -3.80 19.96 -15.80
N GLY A 122 -3.30 20.68 -14.82
CA GLY A 122 -2.22 21.64 -14.99
C GLY A 122 -0.81 21.03 -14.90
N LYS A 123 0.21 21.82 -15.15
CA LYS A 123 1.60 21.45 -14.84
C LYS A 123 1.86 21.76 -13.36
N ASP A 124 2.10 20.74 -12.56
CA ASP A 124 2.42 20.87 -11.15
C ASP A 124 3.61 19.95 -10.80
N PRO A 125 4.79 20.50 -10.49
CA PRO A 125 5.97 19.70 -10.16
C PRO A 125 5.84 18.92 -8.84
N PHE A 126 4.91 19.29 -7.95
CA PHE A 126 4.69 18.57 -6.68
C PHE A 126 3.79 17.33 -6.84
N LEU A 127 3.08 17.24 -7.96
CA LEU A 127 2.23 16.10 -8.32
C LEU A 127 2.91 15.12 -9.27
N GLU A 128 4.08 15.47 -9.80
CA GLU A 128 4.84 14.60 -10.70
C GLU A 128 5.18 13.27 -10.01
N GLY A 129 4.90 12.15 -10.71
CA GLY A 129 5.07 10.80 -10.17
C GLY A 129 4.01 10.35 -9.14
N ARG A 130 3.11 11.24 -8.70
CA ARG A 130 2.06 10.94 -7.70
C ARG A 130 0.64 11.03 -8.25
N SER A 131 0.48 11.60 -9.42
CA SER A 131 -0.81 11.88 -10.03
C SER A 131 -0.69 11.80 -11.55
N ALA A 132 -1.68 11.26 -12.22
CA ALA A 132 -1.72 11.20 -13.67
C ALA A 132 -2.09 12.57 -14.24
N ARG A 133 -1.27 13.11 -15.12
CA ARG A 133 -1.58 14.35 -15.81
C ARG A 133 -2.46 14.07 -17.04
N VAL A 134 -3.59 14.75 -17.14
CA VAL A 134 -4.46 14.78 -18.32
C VAL A 134 -4.50 16.18 -18.92
N TYR A 135 -4.69 16.25 -20.22
CA TYR A 135 -4.62 17.52 -20.97
C TYR A 135 -6.00 17.99 -21.40
N GLU A 136 -6.98 17.11 -21.34
CA GLU A 136 -8.36 17.37 -21.70
C GLU A 136 -9.15 17.90 -20.50
N ASP A 137 -10.21 18.65 -20.79
CA ASP A 137 -11.19 19.02 -19.80
C ASP A 137 -11.98 17.79 -19.35
N LEU A 138 -12.06 17.58 -18.04
CA LEU A 138 -12.73 16.44 -17.46
C LEU A 138 -14.20 16.75 -17.15
N ASP A 139 -15.12 16.03 -17.75
CA ASP A 139 -16.54 16.06 -17.39
C ASP A 139 -16.79 15.17 -16.16
N LEU A 140 -16.73 15.77 -14.99
CA LEU A 140 -16.91 15.06 -13.71
C LEU A 140 -18.30 14.41 -13.60
N ALA A 141 -19.34 15.02 -14.22
CA ALA A 141 -20.68 14.45 -14.19
C ALA A 141 -20.76 13.17 -15.02
N ALA A 142 -20.21 13.18 -16.24
CA ALA A 142 -20.13 12.01 -17.09
C ALA A 142 -19.25 10.91 -16.48
N MET A 143 -18.10 11.29 -15.88
CA MET A 143 -17.20 10.36 -15.17
C MET A 143 -17.90 9.67 -13.99
N ASN A 144 -18.68 10.41 -13.20
CA ASN A 144 -19.43 9.83 -12.09
C ASN A 144 -20.61 8.98 -12.56
N ALA A 145 -21.29 9.36 -13.64
CA ALA A 145 -22.32 8.52 -14.23
C ALA A 145 -21.76 7.16 -14.69
N ALA A 146 -20.59 7.16 -15.34
CA ALA A 146 -19.90 5.92 -15.73
C ALA A 146 -19.44 5.11 -14.50
N SER A 147 -18.87 5.77 -13.48
CA SER A 147 -18.42 5.10 -12.27
C SER A 147 -19.55 4.42 -11.49
N ALA A 148 -20.73 5.03 -11.47
CA ALA A 148 -21.91 4.45 -10.83
C ALA A 148 -22.32 3.10 -11.45
N MET A 149 -22.04 2.88 -12.74
CA MET A 149 -22.30 1.61 -13.42
C MET A 149 -21.39 0.48 -12.95
N LEU A 150 -20.27 0.78 -12.30
CA LEU A 150 -19.33 -0.21 -11.75
C LEU A 150 -19.70 -0.67 -10.33
N VAL A 151 -20.68 -0.02 -9.69
CA VAL A 151 -21.07 -0.34 -8.31
C VAL A 151 -22.07 -1.48 -8.32
N PHE A 152 -21.56 -2.72 -8.40
CA PHE A 152 -22.35 -3.95 -8.34
C PHE A 152 -21.47 -5.15 -7.98
N GLN A 153 -22.11 -6.28 -7.65
CA GLN A 153 -21.43 -7.55 -7.51
C GLN A 153 -21.63 -8.39 -8.77
N GLY A 154 -20.53 -8.79 -9.41
CA GLY A 154 -20.59 -9.56 -10.65
C GLY A 154 -19.21 -9.81 -11.27
N GLU A 155 -19.22 -10.23 -12.52
CA GLU A 155 -18.03 -10.54 -13.31
C GLU A 155 -17.41 -9.25 -13.88
N PHE A 156 -16.10 -9.10 -13.71
CA PHE A 156 -15.30 -7.96 -14.18
C PHE A 156 -14.20 -8.40 -15.15
N ASP A 157 -14.52 -9.27 -16.09
CA ASP A 157 -13.56 -9.86 -17.04
C ASP A 157 -12.78 -8.81 -17.82
N ALA A 158 -13.43 -7.73 -18.25
CA ALA A 158 -12.83 -6.64 -19.00
C ALA A 158 -11.76 -5.86 -18.20
N PHE A 159 -11.77 -5.96 -16.88
CA PHE A 159 -10.80 -5.31 -15.99
C PHE A 159 -9.69 -6.25 -15.51
N GLN A 160 -9.74 -7.52 -15.90
CA GLN A 160 -8.76 -8.50 -15.47
C GLN A 160 -7.45 -8.33 -16.24
N LYS A 161 -6.33 -8.31 -15.49
CA LYS A 161 -5.00 -8.39 -16.10
C LYS A 161 -4.75 -9.78 -16.66
N THR A 162 -4.41 -9.88 -17.93
CA THR A 162 -4.06 -11.15 -18.58
C THR A 162 -2.89 -11.82 -17.87
N GLY A 163 -3.00 -13.11 -17.55
CA GLY A 163 -1.95 -13.88 -16.86
C GLY A 163 -1.89 -13.66 -15.34
N GLY A 164 -2.88 -13.01 -14.72
CA GLY A 164 -2.90 -12.71 -13.28
C GLY A 164 -3.11 -13.90 -12.35
N GLY A 165 -3.43 -15.10 -12.88
CA GLY A 165 -3.61 -16.33 -12.10
C GLY A 165 -4.81 -16.32 -11.14
N GLN A 166 -5.75 -15.39 -11.30
CA GLN A 166 -6.99 -15.38 -10.55
C GLN A 166 -7.91 -16.51 -10.98
N LYS A 167 -8.58 -17.13 -10.02
CA LYS A 167 -9.55 -18.22 -10.27
C LYS A 167 -10.94 -17.71 -10.67
N THR A 168 -11.25 -16.45 -10.41
CA THR A 168 -12.54 -15.83 -10.67
C THR A 168 -12.35 -14.33 -10.93
N THR A 169 -13.25 -13.76 -11.73
CA THR A 169 -13.36 -12.33 -12.03
C THR A 169 -14.49 -11.66 -11.24
N ILE A 170 -15.19 -12.43 -10.41
CA ILE A 170 -16.27 -11.91 -9.57
C ILE A 170 -15.69 -10.96 -8.52
N CYS A 171 -16.19 -9.73 -8.54
CA CYS A 171 -15.88 -8.68 -7.58
C CYS A 171 -17.18 -8.08 -7.01
N ASP A 172 -17.09 -7.57 -5.79
CA ASP A 172 -18.12 -6.76 -5.16
C ASP A 172 -17.58 -5.32 -5.07
N VAL A 173 -17.93 -4.49 -6.04
CA VAL A 173 -17.52 -3.08 -6.08
C VAL A 173 -18.57 -2.27 -5.31
N ARG A 174 -18.22 -1.80 -4.13
CA ARG A 174 -19.12 -1.09 -3.21
C ARG A 174 -19.09 0.41 -3.41
N HIS A 175 -18.00 0.95 -3.95
CA HIS A 175 -17.83 2.38 -4.14
C HIS A 175 -16.95 2.66 -5.34
N ALA A 176 -17.40 3.59 -6.22
CA ALA A 176 -16.64 4.14 -7.32
C ALA A 176 -17.10 5.57 -7.55
N GLN A 177 -16.25 6.57 -7.27
CA GLN A 177 -16.63 7.98 -7.35
C GLN A 177 -15.41 8.85 -7.67
N TRP A 178 -15.64 9.88 -8.49
CA TRP A 178 -14.69 10.95 -8.74
C TRP A 178 -15.07 12.19 -7.94
N THR A 179 -14.08 12.78 -7.27
CA THR A 179 -14.25 14.00 -6.48
C THR A 179 -13.16 15.00 -6.82
N VAL A 180 -13.45 16.27 -6.69
CA VAL A 180 -12.45 17.33 -6.77
C VAL A 180 -11.83 17.52 -5.39
N SER A 181 -10.51 17.35 -5.30
CA SER A 181 -9.76 17.64 -4.09
C SER A 181 -9.02 18.96 -4.26
N TYR A 182 -9.36 19.95 -3.46
CA TYR A 182 -8.60 21.20 -3.35
C TYR A 182 -7.54 21.07 -2.26
N THR A 183 -6.45 20.39 -2.57
CA THR A 183 -5.27 20.44 -1.69
C THR A 183 -4.53 21.73 -1.93
N HIS A 184 -4.99 22.82 -1.30
CA HIS A 184 -4.15 23.99 -1.11
C HIS A 184 -3.09 23.64 -0.06
N LEU A 185 -1.85 23.50 -0.48
CA LEU A 185 -0.71 23.70 0.41
C LEU A 185 -0.71 25.18 0.79
N THR A 186 -1.45 25.52 1.83
CA THR A 186 -1.22 26.76 2.55
C THR A 186 0.07 26.57 3.32
N LEU A 187 1.18 27.05 2.78
CA LEU A 187 2.34 27.36 3.59
C LEU A 187 1.88 28.42 4.62
N PRO A 188 1.96 28.15 5.93
CA PRO A 188 1.76 29.20 6.90
C PRO A 188 2.93 30.18 6.73
N THR A 189 2.73 31.24 5.97
CA THR A 189 3.61 32.40 5.98
C THR A 189 3.34 33.17 7.27
N SER A 190 3.97 32.78 8.35
CA SER A 190 4.13 33.64 9.49
C SER A 190 5.25 34.66 9.16
N SER A 191 4.91 35.71 8.44
CA SER A 191 5.71 36.93 8.49
C SER A 191 5.43 37.60 9.82
N GLN A 192 6.24 37.35 10.81
CA GLN A 192 6.39 38.29 11.92
C GLN A 192 7.41 39.34 11.49
N VAL A 193 6.94 40.57 11.35
CA VAL A 193 7.75 41.77 11.36
C VAL A 193 8.06 42.09 12.80
#